data_a1e91a75525e7ed7762aeee91ae7268a
#
_entry.id   a1e91a75525e7ed7762aeee91ae7268a
#
_cell.length_a   1.000
_cell.length_b   1.000
_cell.length_c   1.000
_cell.angle_alpha   90.00
_cell.angle_beta   90.00
_cell.angle_gamma   90.00
#
_symmetry.space_group_name_H-M   'P 1'
#
loop_
_entity.id
_entity.type
_entity.pdbx_description
1 polymer ?
#
loop_
_entity_poly.entity_id
_entity_poly.type
_entity_poly.pdbx_seq_one_letter_code
_entity_poly.pdbx_strand_id
1 'polypeptide(L)'
;QTTGSAGESIAAGVVFTLPGFLFLSEKDSSQFFNYFTILTLAIFGGILGTLMMIPLRRSLIVKEHGTLPYPEGTACASVLKAGERGGDFAKTAFMGLGFAFAYAILQKIFHVIAETPFWMTKQANKFFPSAKISGEITPEYLGVGYIIGPKISGVLVAGGVIAWFAFTPLMASLV
;
A
#
# COMPACT_ATOMS: atom_id res chain seq x y z
N GLN A 1 2.42 -12.80 14.27
CA GLN A 1 3.31 -11.93 13.48
C GLN A 1 3.50 -12.45 12.06
N THR A 2 4.02 -13.66 11.90
CA THR A 2 4.24 -14.29 10.58
C THR A 2 2.93 -14.41 9.78
N THR A 3 1.85 -14.81 10.43
CA THR A 3 0.53 -14.94 9.80
C THR A 3 -0.01 -13.58 9.33
N GLY A 4 0.16 -12.52 10.14
CA GLY A 4 -0.27 -11.18 9.77
C GLY A 4 0.51 -10.63 8.57
N SER A 5 1.84 -10.80 8.56
CA SER A 5 2.69 -10.38 7.45
C SER A 5 2.38 -11.14 6.15
N ALA A 6 2.14 -12.46 6.24
CA ALA A 6 1.75 -13.26 5.08
C ALA A 6 0.38 -12.83 4.54
N GLY A 7 -0.59 -12.56 5.41
CA GLY A 7 -1.92 -12.09 5.04
C GLY A 7 -1.90 -10.76 4.27
N GLU A 8 -1.11 -9.81 4.73
CA GLU A 8 -0.95 -8.51 4.06
C GLU A 8 -0.33 -8.68 2.66
N SER A 9 0.74 -9.46 2.54
CA SER A 9 1.42 -9.69 1.27
C SER A 9 0.51 -10.37 0.25
N ILE A 10 -0.29 -11.34 0.67
CA ILE A 10 -1.26 -12.03 -0.19
C ILE A 10 -2.38 -11.06 -0.60
N ALA A 11 -2.94 -10.30 0.34
CA ALA A 11 -4.00 -9.35 0.06
C ALA A 11 -3.53 -8.27 -0.92
N ALA A 12 -2.36 -7.69 -0.72
CA ALA A 12 -1.78 -6.70 -1.62
C ALA A 12 -1.53 -7.27 -3.01
N GLY A 13 -0.94 -8.46 -3.12
CA GLY A 13 -0.69 -9.12 -4.40
C GLY A 13 -1.98 -9.42 -5.16
N VAL A 14 -2.99 -9.95 -4.49
CA VAL A 14 -4.28 -10.29 -5.11
C VAL A 14 -5.05 -9.05 -5.49
N VAL A 15 -5.21 -8.08 -4.58
CA VAL A 15 -6.03 -6.88 -4.80
C VAL A 15 -5.49 -6.00 -5.92
N PHE A 16 -4.17 -5.89 -6.06
CA PHE A 16 -3.58 -5.03 -7.09
C PHE A 16 -3.30 -5.74 -8.41
N THR A 17 -3.08 -7.04 -8.40
CA THR A 17 -2.71 -7.80 -9.61
C THR A 17 -3.91 -8.33 -10.35
N LEU A 18 -4.92 -8.88 -9.65
CA LEU A 18 -6.09 -9.49 -10.30
C LEU A 18 -6.89 -8.52 -11.18
N PRO A 19 -7.14 -7.27 -10.80
CA PRO A 19 -7.85 -6.33 -11.68
C PRO A 19 -7.15 -6.11 -13.02
N GLY A 20 -5.81 -6.27 -13.07
CA GLY A 20 -5.05 -6.20 -14.33
C GLY A 20 -5.49 -7.22 -15.36
N PHE A 21 -5.93 -8.40 -14.95
CA PHE A 21 -6.43 -9.45 -15.85
C PHE A 21 -7.75 -9.10 -16.54
N LEU A 22 -8.53 -8.16 -15.99
CA LEU A 22 -9.75 -7.64 -16.64
C LEU A 22 -9.43 -6.91 -17.94
N PHE A 23 -8.25 -6.30 -18.04
CA PHE A 23 -7.81 -5.56 -19.23
C PHE A 23 -7.11 -6.44 -20.27
N LEU A 24 -6.64 -7.63 -19.88
CA LEU A 24 -5.91 -8.53 -20.78
C LEU A 24 -6.81 -9.39 -21.65
N SER A 25 -8.07 -9.56 -21.30
CA SER A 25 -9.00 -10.40 -22.04
C SER A 25 -10.35 -9.74 -22.22
N GLU A 26 -10.61 -9.20 -23.40
CA GLU A 26 -11.92 -8.64 -23.75
C GLU A 26 -13.00 -9.73 -23.93
N LYS A 27 -12.65 -10.98 -24.19
CA LYS A 27 -13.60 -12.05 -24.53
C LYS A 27 -13.81 -13.13 -23.47
N ASP A 28 -12.84 -13.41 -22.59
CA ASP A 28 -12.91 -14.53 -21.63
C ASP A 28 -12.26 -14.22 -20.28
N SER A 29 -12.57 -13.07 -19.69
CA SER A 29 -12.09 -12.71 -18.34
C SER A 29 -12.53 -13.72 -17.28
N SER A 30 -13.61 -14.45 -17.48
CA SER A 30 -14.12 -15.46 -16.55
C SER A 30 -13.14 -16.63 -16.30
N GLN A 31 -12.28 -16.97 -17.25
CA GLN A 31 -11.30 -18.04 -17.09
C GLN A 31 -10.22 -17.71 -16.07
N PHE A 32 -9.81 -16.43 -15.97
CA PHE A 32 -8.79 -15.99 -15.02
C PHE A 32 -9.33 -15.85 -13.59
N PHE A 33 -10.64 -15.67 -13.43
CA PHE A 33 -11.29 -15.53 -12.12
C PHE A 33 -11.82 -16.87 -11.56
N ASN A 34 -11.40 -17.98 -12.11
CA ASN A 34 -11.70 -19.30 -11.53
C ASN A 34 -10.92 -19.47 -10.21
N TYR A 35 -11.61 -19.90 -9.18
CA TYR A 35 -11.03 -20.15 -7.86
C TYR A 35 -9.77 -21.02 -7.90
N PHE A 36 -9.76 -22.08 -8.68
CA PHE A 36 -8.61 -22.95 -8.83
C PHE A 36 -7.40 -22.28 -9.46
N THR A 37 -7.62 -21.42 -10.45
CA THR A 37 -6.55 -20.66 -11.11
C THR A 37 -5.90 -19.67 -10.13
N ILE A 38 -6.74 -18.92 -9.40
CA ILE A 38 -6.27 -17.97 -8.38
C ILE A 38 -5.52 -18.69 -7.27
N LEU A 39 -6.07 -19.77 -6.75
CA LEU A 39 -5.44 -20.58 -5.71
C LEU A 39 -4.07 -21.12 -6.14
N THR A 40 -4.01 -21.66 -7.35
CA THR A 40 -2.77 -22.22 -7.91
C THR A 40 -1.70 -21.13 -8.08
N LEU A 41 -2.07 -19.98 -8.64
CA LEU A 41 -1.18 -18.83 -8.78
C LEU A 41 -0.69 -18.31 -7.42
N ALA A 42 -1.57 -18.22 -6.43
CA ALA A 42 -1.21 -17.80 -5.08
C ALA A 42 -0.22 -18.75 -4.40
N ILE A 43 -0.43 -20.07 -4.53
CA ILE A 43 0.48 -21.10 -3.98
C ILE A 43 1.85 -20.99 -4.66
N PHE A 44 1.90 -21.03 -5.99
CA PHE A 44 3.16 -20.93 -6.72
C PHE A 44 3.89 -19.61 -6.46
N GLY A 45 3.16 -18.51 -6.44
CA GLY A 45 3.72 -17.18 -6.10
C GLY A 45 4.30 -17.14 -4.69
N GLY A 46 3.60 -17.72 -3.72
CA GLY A 46 4.09 -17.82 -2.34
C GLY A 46 5.35 -18.67 -2.20
N ILE A 47 5.37 -19.83 -2.85
CA ILE A 47 6.56 -20.73 -2.87
C ILE A 47 7.73 -20.01 -3.55
N LEU A 48 7.51 -19.41 -4.71
CA LEU A 48 8.55 -18.70 -5.45
C LEU A 48 9.12 -17.53 -4.65
N GLY A 49 8.25 -16.71 -4.04
CA GLY A 49 8.65 -15.58 -3.20
C GLY A 49 9.49 -16.01 -2.01
N THR A 50 9.08 -17.09 -1.33
CA THR A 50 9.82 -17.63 -0.20
C THR A 50 11.19 -18.16 -0.64
N LEU A 51 11.26 -18.94 -1.71
CA LEU A 51 12.51 -19.50 -2.23
C LEU A 51 13.48 -18.39 -2.67
N MET A 52 12.98 -17.36 -3.33
CA MET A 52 13.81 -16.23 -3.74
C MET A 52 14.30 -15.39 -2.55
N MET A 53 13.48 -15.28 -1.48
CA MET A 53 13.86 -14.50 -0.31
C MET A 53 14.97 -15.15 0.53
N ILE A 54 15.11 -16.49 0.50
CA ILE A 54 16.17 -17.19 1.26
C ILE A 54 17.56 -16.65 0.92
N PRO A 55 18.03 -16.62 -0.34
CA PRO A 55 19.34 -16.07 -0.67
C PRO A 55 19.42 -14.55 -0.49
N LEU A 56 18.34 -13.83 -0.83
CA LEU A 56 18.29 -12.37 -0.80
C LEU A 56 18.30 -11.81 0.64
N ARG A 57 17.75 -12.56 1.60
CA ARG A 57 17.70 -12.13 3.00
C ARG A 57 19.05 -11.73 3.54
N ARG A 58 20.08 -12.54 3.28
CA ARG A 58 21.44 -12.25 3.79
C ARG A 58 22.01 -10.97 3.17
N SER A 59 21.80 -10.77 1.89
CA SER A 59 22.29 -9.59 1.18
C SER A 59 21.51 -8.34 1.56
N LEU A 60 20.20 -8.36 1.37
CA LEU A 60 19.35 -7.17 1.50
C LEU A 60 19.02 -6.82 2.95
N ILE A 61 18.69 -7.80 3.79
CA ILE A 61 18.23 -7.51 5.15
C ILE A 61 19.39 -7.45 6.14
N VAL A 62 20.38 -8.35 6.04
CA VAL A 62 21.46 -8.42 7.03
C VAL A 62 22.60 -7.47 6.69
N LYS A 63 23.15 -7.53 5.47
CA LYS A 63 24.30 -6.72 5.08
C LYS A 63 23.95 -5.25 4.87
N GLU A 64 22.83 -4.98 4.21
CA GLU A 64 22.39 -3.64 3.85
C GLU A 64 21.42 -3.02 4.87
N HIS A 65 21.35 -3.59 6.09
CA HIS A 65 20.41 -3.13 7.13
C HIS A 65 20.56 -1.64 7.49
N GLY A 66 21.78 -1.11 7.43
CA GLY A 66 22.05 0.29 7.74
C GLY A 66 21.86 1.27 6.57
N THR A 67 21.84 0.77 5.36
CA THR A 67 21.77 1.56 4.12
C THR A 67 20.35 1.57 3.52
N LEU A 68 19.68 0.43 3.54
CA LEU A 68 18.32 0.32 3.01
C LEU A 68 17.28 0.66 4.07
N PRO A 69 16.39 1.63 3.79
CA PRO A 69 15.30 1.92 4.69
C PRO A 69 14.20 0.86 4.54
N TYR A 70 13.81 0.28 5.65
CA TYR A 70 12.65 -0.63 5.74
C TYR A 70 11.56 0.04 6.60
N PRO A 71 10.81 1.01 6.06
CA PRO A 71 9.95 1.86 6.88
C PRO A 71 8.84 1.07 7.56
N GLU A 72 8.16 0.20 6.83
CA GLU A 72 7.05 -0.60 7.37
C GLU A 72 7.54 -1.64 8.37
N GLY A 73 8.62 -2.37 8.07
CA GLY A 73 9.22 -3.33 8.98
C GLY A 73 9.73 -2.68 10.26
N THR A 74 10.32 -1.49 10.17
CA THR A 74 10.78 -0.70 11.31
C THR A 74 9.60 -0.23 12.17
N ALA A 75 8.51 0.21 11.55
CA ALA A 75 7.27 0.58 12.23
C ALA A 75 6.69 -0.62 13.00
N CYS A 76 6.55 -1.77 12.35
CA CYS A 76 6.07 -2.99 12.99
C CYS A 76 6.95 -3.42 14.17
N ALA A 77 8.27 -3.36 14.01
CA ALA A 77 9.21 -3.67 15.09
C ALA A 77 9.07 -2.71 16.28
N SER A 78 8.81 -1.44 16.02
CA SER A 78 8.59 -0.42 17.06
C SER A 78 7.31 -0.70 17.86
N VAL A 79 6.23 -1.06 17.19
CA VAL A 79 4.97 -1.44 17.85
C VAL A 79 5.14 -2.70 18.72
N LEU A 80 5.86 -3.71 18.22
CA LEU A 80 6.15 -4.91 18.98
C LEU A 80 6.97 -4.63 20.24
N LYS A 81 8.02 -3.84 20.12
CA LYS A 81 8.86 -3.42 21.26
C LYS A 81 8.05 -2.61 22.29
N ALA A 82 7.16 -1.76 21.83
CA ALA A 82 6.25 -1.01 22.72
C ALA A 82 5.31 -1.96 23.49
N GLY A 83 4.78 -2.98 22.82
CA GLY A 83 3.95 -4.01 23.44
C GLY A 83 4.70 -4.86 24.49
N GLU A 84 5.95 -5.23 24.21
CA GLU A 84 6.80 -6.00 25.14
C GLU A 84 7.17 -5.20 26.38
N ARG A 85 7.46 -3.90 26.24
CA ARG A 85 7.83 -3.03 27.37
C ARG A 85 6.67 -2.74 28.30
N GLY A 86 5.43 -2.77 27.80
CA GLY A 86 4.23 -2.49 28.60
C GLY A 86 4.19 -1.07 29.19
N GLY A 87 3.44 -0.90 30.27
CA GLY A 87 3.39 0.36 31.01
C GLY A 87 2.93 1.56 30.16
N ASP A 88 3.67 2.65 30.23
CA ASP A 88 3.33 3.91 29.54
C ASP A 88 3.35 3.79 28.02
N PHE A 89 4.16 2.91 27.45
CA PHE A 89 4.17 2.65 26.01
C PHE A 89 2.86 2.00 25.55
N ALA A 90 2.37 1.01 26.30
CA ALA A 90 1.08 0.39 26.00
C ALA A 90 -0.08 1.39 26.16
N LYS A 91 -0.04 2.24 27.19
CA LYS A 91 -1.03 3.31 27.39
C LYS A 91 -1.08 4.27 26.20
N THR A 92 0.07 4.70 25.72
CA THR A 92 0.19 5.59 24.54
C THR A 92 -0.36 4.90 23.28
N ALA A 93 -0.07 3.62 23.09
CA ALA A 93 -0.60 2.85 21.96
C ALA A 93 -2.13 2.74 22.01
N PHE A 94 -2.72 2.48 23.19
CA PHE A 94 -4.18 2.46 23.35
C PHE A 94 -4.83 3.83 23.19
N MET A 95 -4.17 4.90 23.61
CA MET A 95 -4.65 6.26 23.34
C MET A 95 -4.65 6.57 21.85
N GLY A 96 -3.59 6.17 21.13
CA GLY A 96 -3.51 6.29 19.66
C GLY A 96 -4.61 5.50 18.96
N LEU A 97 -4.86 4.26 19.41
CA LEU A 97 -5.94 3.43 18.90
C LEU A 97 -7.32 4.10 19.11
N GLY A 98 -7.56 4.65 20.32
CA GLY A 98 -8.81 5.37 20.62
C GLY A 98 -8.99 6.61 19.73
N PHE A 99 -7.93 7.37 19.49
CA PHE A 99 -7.95 8.52 18.58
C PHE A 99 -8.23 8.09 17.14
N ALA A 100 -7.54 7.06 16.65
CA ALA A 100 -7.75 6.52 15.31
C ALA A 100 -9.17 5.98 15.11
N PHE A 101 -9.72 5.34 16.14
CA PHE A 101 -11.09 4.85 16.12
C PHE A 101 -12.11 5.99 16.07
N ALA A 102 -11.93 7.04 16.88
CA ALA A 102 -12.79 8.22 16.84
C ALA A 102 -12.71 8.92 15.48
N TYR A 103 -11.51 9.06 14.91
CA TYR A 103 -11.31 9.62 13.57
C TYR A 103 -12.01 8.77 12.50
N ALA A 104 -11.88 7.45 12.56
CA ALA A 104 -12.54 6.54 11.62
C ALA A 104 -14.07 6.62 11.71
N ILE A 105 -14.64 6.81 12.90
CA ILE A 105 -16.07 7.04 13.07
C ILE A 105 -16.49 8.33 12.37
N LEU A 106 -15.78 9.44 12.60
CA LEU A 106 -16.07 10.72 11.95
C LEU A 106 -15.99 10.63 10.43
N GLN A 107 -15.05 9.85 9.92
CA GLN A 107 -14.85 9.67 8.49
C GLN A 107 -15.88 8.72 7.85
N LYS A 108 -16.06 7.52 8.42
CA LYS A 108 -16.86 6.45 7.81
C LYS A 108 -18.34 6.48 8.15
N ILE A 109 -18.69 6.97 9.36
CA ILE A 109 -20.09 7.04 9.81
C ILE A 109 -20.67 8.43 9.54
N PHE A 110 -19.99 9.46 10.00
CA PHE A 110 -20.48 10.82 9.85
C PHE A 110 -20.12 11.49 8.52
N HIS A 111 -19.21 10.93 7.75
CA HIS A 111 -18.74 11.46 6.45
C HIS A 111 -18.31 12.93 6.51
N VAL A 112 -17.81 13.38 7.66
CA VAL A 112 -17.34 14.76 7.87
C VAL A 112 -16.05 15.01 7.11
N ILE A 113 -15.21 13.99 6.99
CA ILE A 113 -13.92 14.04 6.32
C ILE A 113 -13.99 13.10 5.11
N ALA A 114 -13.71 13.62 3.93
CA ALA A 114 -13.63 12.77 2.73
C ALA A 114 -12.44 11.81 2.86
N GLU A 115 -12.68 10.52 2.62
CA GLU A 115 -11.63 9.49 2.68
C GLU A 115 -10.60 9.69 1.56
N THR A 116 -11.09 9.93 0.35
CA THR A 116 -10.26 10.14 -0.84
C THR A 116 -10.69 11.40 -1.58
N PRO A 117 -10.36 12.60 -1.11
CA PRO A 117 -10.58 13.79 -1.91
C PRO A 117 -9.81 13.66 -3.24
N PHE A 118 -10.48 13.85 -4.34
CA PHE A 118 -9.86 13.76 -5.66
C PHE A 118 -10.25 14.93 -6.56
N TRP A 119 -9.33 15.31 -7.40
CA TRP A 119 -9.54 16.20 -8.51
C TRP A 119 -8.99 15.56 -9.78
N MET A 120 -9.76 15.60 -10.86
CA MET A 120 -9.39 14.96 -12.11
C MET A 120 -9.65 15.91 -13.29
N THR A 121 -8.69 15.99 -14.21
CA THR A 121 -8.88 16.70 -15.46
C THR A 121 -9.79 15.92 -16.39
N LYS A 122 -10.60 16.66 -17.18
CA LYS A 122 -11.48 16.03 -18.19
C LYS A 122 -10.63 15.35 -19.27
N GLN A 123 -11.09 14.21 -19.75
CA GLN A 123 -10.43 13.44 -20.82
C GLN A 123 -10.28 14.23 -22.14
N ALA A 124 -11.16 15.23 -22.36
CA ALA A 124 -11.09 16.12 -23.53
C ALA A 124 -10.03 17.26 -23.41
N ASN A 125 -9.27 17.31 -22.33
CA ASN A 125 -8.23 18.32 -22.16
C ASN A 125 -7.01 17.99 -23.03
N LYS A 126 -6.67 18.85 -23.98
CA LYS A 126 -5.56 18.65 -24.92
C LYS A 126 -4.18 18.64 -24.24
N PHE A 127 -4.02 19.31 -23.11
CA PHE A 127 -2.71 19.42 -22.45
C PHE A 127 -2.50 18.36 -21.35
N PHE A 128 -3.54 18.02 -20.58
CA PHE A 128 -3.46 17.05 -19.50
C PHE A 128 -4.72 16.18 -19.47
N PRO A 129 -4.86 15.22 -20.39
CA PRO A 129 -6.00 14.32 -20.37
C PRO A 129 -5.87 13.36 -19.17
N SER A 130 -6.96 13.18 -18.43
CA SER A 130 -7.05 12.19 -17.35
C SER A 130 -6.04 12.30 -16.20
N ALA A 131 -5.40 13.46 -16.02
CA ALA A 131 -4.54 13.67 -14.87
C ALA A 131 -5.37 13.72 -13.59
N LYS A 132 -4.98 12.97 -12.57
CA LYS A 132 -5.68 12.85 -11.30
C LYS A 132 -4.79 13.29 -10.14
N ILE A 133 -5.31 14.17 -9.29
CA ILE A 133 -4.78 14.45 -7.97
C ILE A 133 -5.73 13.83 -6.97
N SER A 134 -5.26 12.92 -6.15
CA SER A 134 -6.02 12.37 -5.04
C SER A 134 -5.10 12.09 -3.86
N GLY A 135 -5.62 12.23 -2.66
CA GLY A 135 -4.94 11.86 -1.43
C GLY A 135 -5.86 11.01 -0.58
N GLU A 136 -5.36 9.95 -0.01
CA GLU A 136 -6.09 9.14 0.95
C GLU A 136 -5.76 9.65 2.35
N ILE A 137 -6.76 10.19 3.04
CA ILE A 137 -6.62 10.82 4.35
C ILE A 137 -7.20 9.88 5.40
N THR A 138 -6.51 8.77 5.64
CA THR A 138 -6.89 7.81 6.68
C THR A 138 -5.92 7.85 7.86
N PRO A 139 -6.35 7.52 9.08
CA PRO A 139 -5.49 7.55 10.25
C PRO A 139 -4.31 6.59 10.13
N GLU A 140 -4.47 5.49 9.41
CA GLU A 140 -3.43 4.49 9.14
C GLU A 140 -2.27 5.11 8.37
N TYR A 141 -2.55 5.81 7.28
CA TYR A 141 -1.52 6.46 6.47
C TYR A 141 -0.87 7.66 7.16
N LEU A 142 -1.62 8.38 7.98
CA LEU A 142 -1.06 9.45 8.80
C LEU A 142 -0.04 8.91 9.81
N GLY A 143 -0.36 7.78 10.44
CA GLY A 143 0.55 7.08 11.36
C GLY A 143 1.81 6.56 10.67
N VAL A 144 1.65 5.88 9.54
CA VAL A 144 2.78 5.38 8.74
C VAL A 144 3.65 6.55 8.25
N GLY A 145 3.04 7.60 7.72
CA GLY A 145 3.77 8.79 7.24
C GLY A 145 4.60 9.45 8.34
N TYR A 146 4.09 9.50 9.58
CA TYR A 146 4.85 10.01 10.72
C TYR A 146 6.08 9.14 11.04
N ILE A 147 5.94 7.81 11.00
CA ILE A 147 7.02 6.87 11.35
C ILE A 147 8.12 6.86 10.29
N ILE A 148 7.76 6.84 9.00
CA ILE A 148 8.74 6.79 7.89
C ILE A 148 9.46 8.11 7.68
N GLY A 149 8.86 9.21 8.12
CA GLY A 149 9.45 10.54 8.08
C GLY A 149 9.42 11.23 6.72
N PRO A 150 9.79 12.52 6.66
CA PRO A 150 9.58 13.36 5.47
C PRO A 150 10.44 12.95 4.27
N LYS A 151 11.62 12.37 4.50
CA LYS A 151 12.53 11.99 3.40
C LYS A 151 11.93 10.88 2.52
N ILE A 152 11.44 9.82 3.14
CA ILE A 152 10.83 8.69 2.42
C ILE A 152 9.47 9.07 1.89
N SER A 153 8.66 9.76 2.68
CA SER A 153 7.36 10.28 2.24
C SER A 153 7.50 11.20 1.02
N GLY A 154 8.56 12.03 0.97
CA GLY A 154 8.84 12.88 -0.18
C GLY A 154 9.12 12.08 -1.47
N VAL A 155 9.85 10.96 -1.35
CA VAL A 155 10.09 10.07 -2.51
C VAL A 155 8.80 9.42 -3.00
N LEU A 156 7.93 8.97 -2.07
CA LEU A 156 6.62 8.40 -2.42
C LEU A 156 5.73 9.43 -3.13
N VAL A 157 5.67 10.66 -2.61
CA VAL A 157 4.91 11.76 -3.25
C VAL A 157 5.46 12.07 -4.63
N ALA A 158 6.80 12.15 -4.79
CA ALA A 158 7.42 12.37 -6.09
C ALA A 158 7.05 11.26 -7.10
N GLY A 159 7.08 9.99 -6.68
CA GLY A 159 6.62 8.87 -7.50
C GLY A 159 5.15 9.00 -7.91
N GLY A 160 4.28 9.37 -6.99
CA GLY A 160 2.86 9.63 -7.27
C GLY A 160 2.64 10.77 -8.26
N VAL A 161 3.36 11.88 -8.09
CA VAL A 161 3.30 13.02 -9.01
C VAL A 161 3.73 12.61 -10.43
N ILE A 162 4.84 11.90 -10.56
CA ILE A 162 5.33 11.42 -11.86
C ILE A 162 4.31 10.47 -12.50
N ALA A 163 3.77 9.53 -11.74
CA ALA A 163 2.81 8.56 -12.25
C ALA A 163 1.51 9.23 -12.74
N TRP A 164 0.91 10.07 -11.92
CA TRP A 164 -0.42 10.61 -12.21
C TRP A 164 -0.43 11.89 -13.05
N PHE A 165 0.65 12.68 -13.02
CA PHE A 165 0.77 13.92 -13.80
C PHE A 165 1.56 13.77 -15.09
N ALA A 166 2.51 12.84 -15.15
CA ALA A 166 3.32 12.66 -16.34
C ALA A 166 2.90 11.40 -17.11
N PHE A 167 2.99 10.22 -16.47
CA PHE A 167 2.77 8.96 -17.20
C PHE A 167 1.31 8.75 -17.61
N THR A 168 0.36 9.02 -16.72
CA THR A 168 -1.07 8.81 -17.05
C THR A 168 -1.54 9.71 -18.20
N PRO A 169 -1.27 11.04 -18.21
CA PRO A 169 -1.61 11.90 -19.35
C PRO A 169 -0.86 11.52 -20.62
N LEU A 170 0.43 11.14 -20.51
CA LEU A 170 1.22 10.70 -21.65
C LEU A 170 0.60 9.46 -22.32
N MET A 171 0.29 8.44 -21.52
CA MET A 171 -0.36 7.23 -22.03
C MET A 171 -1.73 7.53 -22.63
N ALA A 172 -2.53 8.38 -22.00
CA ALA A 172 -3.83 8.80 -22.50
C ALA A 172 -3.75 9.64 -23.79
N SER A 173 -2.60 10.25 -24.08
CA SER A 173 -2.39 11.00 -25.33
C SER A 173 -1.89 10.12 -26.48
N LEU A 174 -1.37 8.93 -26.19
CA LEU A 174 -0.86 7.98 -27.17
C LEU A 174 -1.93 6.98 -27.66
N VAL A 175 -3.02 6.85 -26.93
CA VAL A 175 -4.18 6.00 -27.24
C VAL A 175 -5.30 6.81 -27.84
#